data_9dfc15c84ce13b5427e8f773da0da311
#
_entry.id   9dfc15c84ce13b5427e8f773da0da311
#
_cell.length_a   1.000
_cell.length_b   1.000
_cell.length_c   1.000
_cell.angle_alpha   90.00
_cell.angle_beta   90.00
_cell.angle_gamma   90.00
#
_symmetry.space_group_name_H-M   'P 1'
#
loop_
_entity.id
_entity.type
_entity.pdbx_description
1 polymer ?
#
loop_
_entity_poly.entity_id
_entity_poly.type
_entity_poly.pdbx_seq_one_letter_code
_entity_poly.pdbx_strand_id
1 'polypeptide(L)'
;MAIIKINEVNKTTRLTNVNETMPIIALIGPTTYGPVGVPTEIYSEDEFNNIFGATYSETYPYAAIAAKKYLSQQGVVLFTRLGIGATAASYSIGDLITITANHEGTYGNNFSISIKSAIVNGTTTYKITTMINNETEIFADLKNFTLSELKEKGSIEMKYVTLTAGTALTVDSILDGVDNKSLEGGLNGDIFFNSEETKQTDLNNLITTLQGILQQLEDPQIYEFAIIAMPGICGVKNLSANGSGIVNGNTVVDQFVTLTESRKDCVALIDPFIESSYQEILTDLLMEEVNSCYLSVYYPWYNAAVPELNSNILMPPSVFYLDACATSFHINKPWNAVAGPLTGKCSNCINTVIKVGSKMSQALNNMFINPIVYNRNFGYYIDGNNVLNSAANTRTYSQLGIRQGINYAKRELTKLCHIMSYKQNSSLVRSEVLGRVSKLLEGLKAGEAIYGYRAYINESVMDMADGIIRLTVKIYPTPALEEFVFDFEIVNSESALNE
;
A
#
# COMPACT_ATOMS: atom_id res chain seq x y z
N MET A 1 17.45 -28.74 36.09
CA MET A 1 16.22 -28.95 35.35
C MET A 1 16.17 -27.89 34.25
N ALA A 2 16.35 -28.27 32.98
CA ALA A 2 16.31 -27.32 31.88
C ALA A 2 14.83 -26.96 31.61
N ILE A 3 14.47 -25.68 31.79
CA ILE A 3 13.14 -25.18 31.46
C ILE A 3 13.18 -24.80 29.96
N ILE A 4 12.60 -25.63 29.13
CA ILE A 4 12.37 -25.31 27.73
C ILE A 4 11.09 -24.46 27.68
N LYS A 5 11.24 -23.15 27.46
CA LYS A 5 10.11 -22.29 27.12
C LYS A 5 9.87 -22.41 25.60
N ILE A 6 8.82 -23.11 25.22
CA ILE A 6 8.31 -23.11 23.85
C ILE A 6 7.38 -21.89 23.75
N ASN A 7 7.84 -20.85 23.09
CA ASN A 7 6.97 -19.77 22.66
C ASN A 7 6.31 -20.21 21.35
N GLU A 8 5.12 -20.77 21.44
CA GLU A 8 4.25 -20.93 20.28
C GLU A 8 3.80 -19.54 19.81
N VAL A 9 4.48 -19.00 18.84
CA VAL A 9 3.93 -17.90 18.04
C VAL A 9 2.92 -18.52 17.09
N ASN A 10 1.65 -18.29 17.35
CA ASN A 10 0.55 -18.85 16.58
C ASN A 10 0.52 -18.22 15.18
N LYS A 11 1.43 -18.64 14.29
CA LYS A 11 1.44 -18.25 12.86
C LYS A 11 0.27 -18.83 12.08
N THR A 12 -0.41 -19.83 12.65
CA THR A 12 -1.54 -20.52 12.01
C THR A 12 -2.82 -19.70 11.96
N THR A 13 -2.99 -18.70 12.82
CA THR A 13 -4.14 -17.78 12.76
C THR A 13 -4.06 -16.78 11.60
N ARG A 14 -2.88 -16.56 11.04
CA ARG A 14 -2.68 -15.63 9.91
C ARG A 14 -3.21 -16.18 8.59
N LEU A 15 -3.22 -17.51 8.40
CA LEU A 15 -3.55 -18.13 7.12
C LEU A 15 -5.04 -18.47 6.95
N THR A 16 -5.82 -18.52 8.03
CA THR A 16 -7.22 -18.98 7.97
C THR A 16 -8.22 -17.92 7.52
N ASN A 17 -7.84 -16.64 7.51
CA ASN A 17 -8.72 -15.52 7.14
C ASN A 17 -8.22 -14.70 5.94
N VAL A 18 -7.14 -15.11 5.29
CA VAL A 18 -6.61 -14.40 4.10
C VAL A 18 -7.18 -15.01 2.84
N ASN A 19 -7.70 -14.17 1.97
CA ASN A 19 -8.09 -14.59 0.63
C ASN A 19 -6.84 -14.64 -0.27
N GLU A 20 -6.25 -15.83 -0.43
CA GLU A 20 -5.05 -16.05 -1.24
C GLU A 20 -5.20 -15.63 -2.71
N THR A 21 -6.44 -15.42 -3.17
CA THR A 21 -6.69 -14.93 -4.54
C THR A 21 -6.63 -13.41 -4.64
N MET A 22 -6.69 -12.69 -3.51
CA MET A 22 -6.57 -11.24 -3.51
C MET A 22 -5.10 -10.83 -3.62
N PRO A 23 -4.76 -9.89 -4.52
CA PRO A 23 -3.41 -9.39 -4.63
C PRO A 23 -3.01 -8.58 -3.39
N ILE A 24 -1.74 -8.67 -2.98
CA ILE A 24 -1.19 -7.79 -1.95
C ILE A 24 -1.10 -6.38 -2.51
N ILE A 25 -1.54 -5.39 -1.74
CA ILE A 25 -1.37 -3.98 -2.08
C ILE A 25 -0.33 -3.33 -1.18
N ALA A 26 0.56 -2.51 -1.76
CA ALA A 26 1.52 -1.72 -1.03
C ALA A 26 0.98 -0.29 -0.86
N LEU A 27 0.93 0.18 0.39
CA LEU A 27 0.46 1.52 0.71
C LEU A 27 1.54 2.29 1.48
N ILE A 28 1.76 3.53 1.07
CA ILE A 28 2.69 4.45 1.72
C ILE A 28 1.88 5.65 2.23
N GLY A 29 2.04 5.99 3.50
CA GLY A 29 1.37 7.15 4.06
C GLY A 29 1.62 7.34 5.55
N PRO A 30 1.27 8.51 6.10
CA PRO A 30 1.43 8.80 7.52
C PRO A 30 0.40 8.04 8.37
N THR A 31 0.81 7.73 9.59
CA THR A 31 -0.02 7.15 10.65
C THR A 31 0.33 7.79 11.99
N THR A 32 -0.50 7.57 12.99
CA THR A 32 -0.33 8.19 14.31
C THR A 32 0.70 7.49 15.20
N TYR A 33 1.17 6.31 14.79
CA TYR A 33 2.15 5.48 15.52
C TYR A 33 2.81 4.48 14.57
N GLY A 34 3.84 3.78 15.03
CA GLY A 34 4.47 2.67 14.34
C GLY A 34 5.81 2.99 13.68
N PRO A 35 6.52 1.99 13.17
CA PRO A 35 7.86 2.15 12.61
C PRO A 35 7.83 3.00 11.33
N VAL A 36 8.69 4.01 11.27
CA VAL A 36 8.84 4.89 10.10
C VAL A 36 9.75 4.24 9.06
N GLY A 37 9.32 4.25 7.80
CA GLY A 37 10.12 3.79 6.66
C GLY A 37 10.35 2.28 6.58
N VAL A 38 9.66 1.48 7.40
CA VAL A 38 9.79 0.02 7.43
C VAL A 38 8.57 -0.64 6.80
N PRO A 39 8.70 -1.31 5.62
CA PRO A 39 7.61 -2.03 5.02
C PRO A 39 7.15 -3.20 5.91
N THR A 40 5.87 -3.22 6.27
CA THR A 40 5.30 -4.20 7.19
C THR A 40 4.08 -4.86 6.57
N GLU A 41 4.06 -6.17 6.49
CA GLU A 41 2.89 -6.93 6.03
C GLU A 41 1.84 -7.02 7.12
N ILE A 42 0.60 -6.67 6.79
CA ILE A 42 -0.54 -6.63 7.68
C ILE A 42 -1.65 -7.53 7.14
N TYR A 43 -2.21 -8.34 8.02
CA TYR A 43 -3.19 -9.36 7.68
C TYR A 43 -4.58 -9.12 8.29
N SER A 44 -4.69 -8.16 9.21
CA SER A 44 -5.97 -7.81 9.84
C SER A 44 -6.00 -6.35 10.29
N GLU A 45 -7.20 -5.80 10.45
CA GLU A 45 -7.38 -4.44 10.98
C GLU A 45 -6.86 -4.30 12.41
N ASP A 46 -7.05 -5.31 13.25
CA ASP A 46 -6.53 -5.32 14.62
C ASP A 46 -5.00 -5.28 14.63
N GLU A 47 -4.35 -6.01 13.73
CA GLU A 47 -2.90 -5.96 13.57
C GLU A 47 -2.44 -4.57 13.12
N PHE A 48 -3.16 -3.96 12.17
CA PHE A 48 -2.89 -2.58 11.73
C PHE A 48 -2.98 -1.60 12.91
N ASN A 49 -4.06 -1.66 13.68
CA ASN A 49 -4.28 -0.78 14.81
C ASN A 49 -3.21 -0.95 15.91
N ASN A 50 -2.76 -2.18 16.14
CA ASN A 50 -1.71 -2.48 17.12
C ASN A 50 -0.32 -1.96 16.71
N ILE A 51 -0.01 -1.94 15.40
CA ILE A 51 1.30 -1.54 14.89
C ILE A 51 1.34 -0.05 14.55
N PHE A 52 0.29 0.47 13.90
CA PHE A 52 0.25 1.82 13.33
C PHE A 52 -0.69 2.79 14.04
N GLY A 53 -1.34 2.34 15.11
CA GLY A 53 -2.30 3.12 15.88
C GLY A 53 -3.74 3.01 15.37
N ALA A 54 -4.68 3.08 16.30
CA ALA A 54 -6.10 2.98 15.99
C ALA A 54 -6.67 4.28 15.39
N THR A 55 -6.05 5.42 15.67
CA THR A 55 -6.47 6.75 15.21
C THR A 55 -5.87 7.09 13.85
N TYR A 56 -6.48 8.02 13.15
CA TYR A 56 -6.01 8.50 11.85
C TYR A 56 -5.19 9.79 11.99
N SER A 57 -4.25 10.03 11.06
CA SER A 57 -3.63 11.33 10.89
C SER A 57 -4.71 12.37 10.53
N GLU A 58 -4.63 13.57 11.12
CA GLU A 58 -5.58 14.64 10.85
C GLU A 58 -5.42 15.22 9.43
N THR A 59 -4.20 15.18 8.91
CA THR A 59 -3.86 15.81 7.63
C THR A 59 -3.99 14.86 6.45
N TYR A 60 -3.49 13.62 6.57
CA TYR A 60 -3.42 12.64 5.48
C TYR A 60 -3.89 11.25 5.92
N PRO A 61 -5.18 11.04 6.21
CA PRO A 61 -5.70 9.75 6.70
C PRO A 61 -5.84 8.69 5.61
N TYR A 62 -5.64 9.06 4.35
CA TYR A 62 -6.09 8.33 3.16
C TYR A 62 -5.53 6.92 3.05
N ALA A 63 -4.21 6.76 3.23
CA ALA A 63 -3.55 5.45 3.14
C ALA A 63 -4.01 4.49 4.24
N ALA A 64 -4.18 5.00 5.47
CA ALA A 64 -4.67 4.21 6.60
C ALA A 64 -6.13 3.77 6.41
N ILE A 65 -7.00 4.66 5.89
CA ILE A 65 -8.39 4.33 5.55
C ILE A 65 -8.44 3.26 4.46
N ALA A 66 -7.65 3.43 3.39
CA ALA A 66 -7.57 2.44 2.31
C ALA A 66 -7.07 1.08 2.82
N ALA A 67 -6.06 1.07 3.70
CA ALA A 67 -5.52 -0.14 4.30
C ALA A 67 -6.57 -0.89 5.11
N LYS A 68 -7.22 -0.22 6.08
CA LYS A 68 -8.26 -0.83 6.91
C LYS A 68 -9.40 -1.39 6.07
N LYS A 69 -9.82 -0.65 5.04
CA LYS A 69 -10.87 -1.09 4.14
C LYS A 69 -10.50 -2.35 3.35
N TYR A 70 -9.26 -2.42 2.85
CA TYR A 70 -8.79 -3.61 2.15
C TYR A 70 -8.65 -4.81 3.09
N LEU A 71 -8.16 -4.60 4.31
CA LEU A 71 -8.06 -5.62 5.35
C LEU A 71 -9.42 -6.14 5.79
N SER A 72 -10.46 -5.29 5.86
CA SER A 72 -11.82 -5.72 6.21
C SER A 72 -12.42 -6.71 5.21
N GLN A 73 -11.92 -6.74 3.97
CA GLN A 73 -12.28 -7.71 2.93
C GLN A 73 -11.31 -8.92 2.89
N GLN A 74 -10.55 -9.16 3.95
CA GLN A 74 -9.59 -10.27 4.06
C GLN A 74 -8.40 -10.17 3.08
N GLY A 75 -8.10 -8.98 2.59
CA GLY A 75 -6.90 -8.71 1.80
C GLY A 75 -5.65 -8.58 2.67
N VAL A 76 -4.49 -8.57 2.04
CA VAL A 76 -3.19 -8.34 2.68
C VAL A 76 -2.65 -6.99 2.23
N VAL A 77 -2.14 -6.21 3.17
CA VAL A 77 -1.57 -4.90 2.92
C VAL A 77 -0.11 -4.87 3.35
N LEU A 78 0.77 -4.49 2.45
CA LEU A 78 2.14 -4.10 2.77
C LEU A 78 2.14 -2.60 3.06
N PHE A 79 2.13 -2.24 4.34
CA PHE A 79 2.06 -0.84 4.74
C PHE A 79 3.44 -0.30 5.11
N THR A 80 3.79 0.88 4.60
CA THR A 80 5.01 1.59 4.97
C THR A 80 4.64 2.97 5.49
N ARG A 81 4.96 3.21 6.75
CA ARG A 81 4.70 4.52 7.34
C ARG A 81 5.66 5.56 6.79
N LEU A 82 5.09 6.65 6.29
CA LEU A 82 5.80 7.86 5.93
C LEU A 82 5.78 8.82 7.13
N GLY A 83 6.94 9.25 7.60
CA GLY A 83 7.04 10.18 8.74
C GLY A 83 8.27 11.06 8.60
N ILE A 84 8.07 12.32 8.16
CA ILE A 84 9.14 13.32 8.07
C ILE A 84 9.06 14.24 9.27
N GLY A 85 10.10 14.24 10.11
CA GLY A 85 10.08 14.98 11.37
C GLY A 85 9.22 14.32 12.47
N ALA A 86 8.92 13.04 12.35
CA ALA A 86 8.27 12.28 13.41
C ALA A 86 9.14 12.22 14.67
N THR A 87 8.51 12.30 15.84
CA THR A 87 9.16 12.19 17.13
C THR A 87 8.41 11.24 18.05
N ALA A 88 9.15 10.49 18.87
CA ALA A 88 8.56 9.61 19.86
C ALA A 88 8.18 10.42 21.11
N ALA A 89 7.02 10.09 21.69
CA ALA A 89 6.62 10.65 22.99
C ALA A 89 7.53 10.16 24.09
N SER A 90 7.87 11.00 25.04
CA SER A 90 8.76 10.66 26.14
C SER A 90 8.34 11.30 27.47
N TYR A 91 8.79 10.70 28.56
CA TYR A 91 8.70 11.25 29.89
C TYR A 91 10.01 11.04 30.63
N SER A 92 10.60 12.09 31.19
CA SER A 92 11.87 12.02 31.91
C SER A 92 11.66 12.27 33.39
N ILE A 93 12.31 11.45 34.21
CA ILE A 93 12.40 11.63 35.66
C ILE A 93 13.77 12.29 35.96
N GLY A 94 13.82 13.62 35.77
CA GLY A 94 15.10 14.34 35.82
C GLY A 94 16.15 13.68 34.90
N ASP A 95 17.38 13.61 35.35
CA ASP A 95 18.47 12.92 34.65
C ASP A 95 18.63 11.44 35.06
N LEU A 96 17.63 10.89 35.77
CA LEU A 96 17.69 9.50 36.27
C LEU A 96 17.24 8.49 35.22
N ILE A 97 16.07 8.66 34.66
CA ILE A 97 15.49 7.74 33.67
C ILE A 97 14.68 8.52 32.64
N THR A 98 14.80 8.16 31.37
CA THR A 98 13.90 8.58 30.30
C THR A 98 13.10 7.39 29.82
N ILE A 99 11.80 7.56 29.74
CA ILE A 99 10.85 6.57 29.21
C ILE A 99 10.33 7.11 27.89
N THR A 100 10.62 6.38 26.82
CA THR A 100 10.29 6.79 25.45
C THR A 100 9.36 5.77 24.83
N ALA A 101 8.35 6.21 24.09
CA ALA A 101 7.51 5.33 23.27
C ALA A 101 8.39 4.61 22.23
N ASN A 102 8.13 3.34 21.96
CA ASN A 102 8.95 2.53 21.06
C ASN A 102 8.90 3.00 19.60
N HIS A 103 7.86 3.76 19.24
CA HIS A 103 7.72 4.34 17.92
C HIS A 103 7.31 5.81 18.03
N GLU A 104 7.64 6.56 16.99
CA GLU A 104 7.27 7.96 16.85
C GLU A 104 5.75 8.08 16.65
N GLY A 105 5.18 9.25 16.95
CA GLY A 105 3.81 9.60 16.65
C GLY A 105 3.00 10.13 17.83
N THR A 106 1.91 10.81 17.49
CA THR A 106 0.99 11.43 18.48
C THR A 106 0.27 10.39 19.33
N TYR A 107 0.10 9.17 18.84
CA TYR A 107 -0.52 8.10 19.61
C TYR A 107 0.27 7.75 20.88
N GLY A 108 1.59 7.91 20.84
CA GLY A 108 2.46 7.74 22.01
C GLY A 108 2.15 8.70 23.16
N ASN A 109 1.55 9.86 22.90
CA ASN A 109 1.12 10.81 23.91
C ASN A 109 -0.06 10.30 24.77
N ASN A 110 -0.76 9.26 24.30
CA ASN A 110 -1.82 8.59 25.05
C ASN A 110 -1.28 7.54 26.04
N PHE A 111 0.02 7.27 26.01
CA PHE A 111 0.62 6.33 26.96
C PHE A 111 0.81 7.03 28.30
N SER A 112 0.37 6.37 29.36
CA SER A 112 0.63 6.78 30.72
C SER A 112 1.40 5.71 31.47
N ILE A 113 2.26 6.14 32.37
CA ILE A 113 3.16 5.28 33.13
C ILE A 113 2.96 5.47 34.64
N SER A 114 3.09 4.37 35.35
CA SER A 114 3.19 4.35 36.81
C SER A 114 4.37 3.48 37.24
N ILE A 115 5.18 3.98 38.18
CA ILE A 115 6.28 3.24 38.76
C ILE A 115 6.03 3.08 40.27
N LYS A 116 6.06 1.83 40.74
CA LYS A 116 5.91 1.49 42.17
C LYS A 116 7.10 0.70 42.63
N SER A 117 7.69 1.07 43.77
CA SER A 117 8.78 0.33 44.41
C SER A 117 8.25 -0.74 45.37
N ALA A 118 8.97 -1.85 45.48
CA ALA A 118 8.73 -2.90 46.46
C ALA A 118 10.08 -3.48 46.90
N ILE A 119 10.20 -3.84 48.17
CA ILE A 119 11.42 -4.53 48.67
C ILE A 119 11.15 -6.03 48.59
N VAL A 120 11.94 -6.72 47.77
CA VAL A 120 11.90 -8.17 47.60
C VAL A 120 13.27 -8.74 47.99
N ASN A 121 13.29 -9.59 49.01
CA ASN A 121 14.55 -10.19 49.53
C ASN A 121 15.67 -9.18 49.87
N GLY A 122 15.29 -8.02 50.41
CA GLY A 122 16.25 -6.97 50.76
C GLY A 122 16.73 -6.10 49.59
N THR A 123 16.27 -6.34 48.37
CA THR A 123 16.58 -5.53 47.19
C THR A 123 15.35 -4.73 46.76
N THR A 124 15.54 -3.43 46.51
CA THR A 124 14.47 -2.59 45.94
C THR A 124 14.23 -2.96 44.49
N THR A 125 13.03 -3.42 44.21
CA THR A 125 12.53 -3.78 42.87
C THR A 125 11.48 -2.77 42.50
N TYR A 126 11.55 -2.26 41.26
CA TYR A 126 10.59 -1.34 40.69
C TYR A 126 9.68 -2.09 39.75
N LYS A 127 8.39 -1.80 39.84
CA LYS A 127 7.35 -2.28 38.92
C LYS A 127 6.91 -1.10 38.11
N ILE A 128 7.16 -1.14 36.80
CA ILE A 128 6.59 -0.19 35.86
C ILE A 128 5.33 -0.78 35.21
N THR A 129 4.32 0.05 35.09
CA THR A 129 3.08 -0.26 34.40
C THR A 129 2.86 0.81 33.33
N THR A 130 2.66 0.41 32.10
CA THR A 130 2.29 1.28 30.98
C THR A 130 0.82 1.03 30.65
N MET A 131 0.03 2.09 30.59
CA MET A 131 -1.38 2.03 30.21
C MET A 131 -1.59 2.90 28.96
N ILE A 132 -2.49 2.47 28.09
CA ILE A 132 -2.94 3.26 26.95
C ILE A 132 -4.31 3.77 27.31
N ASN A 133 -4.42 5.08 27.52
CA ASN A 133 -5.69 5.74 27.81
C ASN A 133 -6.44 5.95 26.50
N ASN A 134 -7.16 4.93 26.06
CA ASN A 134 -8.18 5.06 25.03
C ASN A 134 -9.55 5.06 25.69
N GLU A 135 -10.52 5.77 25.12
CA GLU A 135 -11.86 5.97 25.72
C GLU A 135 -12.60 4.66 26.04
N THR A 136 -12.19 3.52 25.48
CA THR A 136 -12.88 2.23 25.62
C THR A 136 -12.03 1.06 26.12
N GLU A 137 -10.71 1.10 26.02
CA GLU A 137 -9.86 -0.03 26.42
C GLU A 137 -8.56 0.44 27.12
N ILE A 138 -8.26 -0.17 28.25
CA ILE A 138 -7.01 0.03 29.00
C ILE A 138 -6.13 -1.18 28.76
N PHE A 139 -5.07 -1.00 27.96
CA PHE A 139 -4.04 -2.02 27.82
C PHE A 139 -2.94 -1.76 28.83
N ALA A 140 -2.58 -2.78 29.60
CA ALA A 140 -1.47 -2.69 30.54
C ALA A 140 -0.32 -3.58 30.10
N ASP A 141 0.84 -3.00 29.92
CA ASP A 141 2.10 -3.72 29.90
C ASP A 141 2.82 -3.52 31.25
N LEU A 142 3.47 -4.57 31.72
CA LEU A 142 3.99 -4.58 33.07
C LEU A 142 5.34 -5.28 33.11
N LYS A 143 6.35 -4.60 33.70
CA LYS A 143 7.67 -5.18 33.90
C LYS A 143 8.24 -4.84 35.26
N ASN A 144 8.89 -5.82 35.88
CA ASN A 144 9.69 -5.60 37.09
C ASN A 144 11.17 -5.45 36.72
N PHE A 145 11.87 -4.51 37.34
CA PHE A 145 13.29 -4.27 37.13
C PHE A 145 13.97 -3.75 38.40
N THR A 146 15.29 -3.83 38.41
CA THR A 146 16.13 -3.18 39.45
C THR A 146 16.95 -2.07 38.80
N LEU A 147 17.37 -1.06 39.60
CA LEU A 147 18.23 0.01 39.09
C LEU A 147 19.59 -0.50 38.64
N SER A 148 20.10 -1.55 39.32
CA SER A 148 21.34 -2.23 38.90
C SER A 148 21.20 -2.84 37.49
N GLU A 149 20.08 -3.52 37.23
CA GLU A 149 19.78 -4.10 35.91
C GLU A 149 19.68 -3.01 34.84
N LEU A 150 18.94 -1.94 35.11
CA LEU A 150 18.77 -0.83 34.16
C LEU A 150 20.10 -0.13 33.87
N LYS A 151 20.94 0.08 34.91
CA LYS A 151 22.25 0.69 34.76
C LYS A 151 23.23 -0.18 33.99
N GLU A 152 23.20 -1.49 34.22
CA GLU A 152 24.08 -2.45 33.54
C GLU A 152 23.72 -2.58 32.07
N LYS A 153 22.40 -2.67 31.72
CA LYS A 153 21.92 -2.82 30.36
C LYS A 153 21.85 -1.51 29.59
N GLY A 154 21.82 -0.36 30.28
CA GLY A 154 21.59 0.96 29.68
C GLY A 154 20.14 1.23 29.29
N SER A 155 19.39 0.21 28.87
CA SER A 155 17.98 0.29 28.53
C SER A 155 17.22 -1.00 28.83
N ILE A 156 15.90 -0.87 29.03
CA ILE A 156 14.97 -1.99 29.23
C ILE A 156 13.80 -1.77 28.29
N GLU A 157 13.63 -2.67 27.34
CA GLU A 157 12.52 -2.66 26.39
C GLU A 157 11.28 -3.33 26.97
N MET A 158 10.13 -2.71 26.75
CA MET A 158 8.77 -3.20 26.98
C MET A 158 8.00 -3.23 25.66
N LYS A 159 6.77 -3.68 25.71
CA LYS A 159 5.95 -3.78 24.50
C LYS A 159 5.68 -2.43 23.81
N TYR A 160 5.47 -1.37 24.59
CA TYR A 160 5.08 -0.05 24.10
C TYR A 160 6.10 1.05 24.36
N VAL A 161 6.94 0.88 25.38
CA VAL A 161 7.91 1.88 25.83
C VAL A 161 9.26 1.26 26.12
N THR A 162 10.29 2.06 25.98
CA THR A 162 11.67 1.70 26.37
C THR A 162 12.12 2.64 27.49
N LEU A 163 12.64 2.05 28.58
CA LEU A 163 13.29 2.77 29.67
C LEU A 163 14.76 2.91 29.35
N THR A 164 15.30 4.12 29.41
CA THR A 164 16.73 4.39 29.23
C THR A 164 17.33 4.99 30.50
N ALA A 165 18.45 4.45 30.92
CA ALA A 165 19.18 4.97 32.07
C ALA A 165 19.74 6.36 31.78
N GLY A 166 19.46 7.33 32.65
CA GLY A 166 20.04 8.67 32.59
C GLY A 166 21.44 8.71 33.18
N THR A 167 22.13 9.81 32.95
CA THR A 167 23.53 9.99 33.38
C THR A 167 23.70 10.07 34.90
N ALA A 168 22.67 10.53 35.59
CA ALA A 168 22.69 10.65 37.08
C ALA A 168 22.16 9.40 37.79
N LEU A 169 21.80 8.33 37.07
CA LEU A 169 21.26 7.11 37.68
C LEU A 169 22.31 6.38 38.51
N THR A 170 21.99 6.16 39.79
CA THR A 170 22.75 5.31 40.70
C THR A 170 21.88 4.20 41.27
N VAL A 171 22.48 3.18 41.86
CA VAL A 171 21.75 2.07 42.51
C VAL A 171 20.93 2.52 43.73
N ASP A 172 21.33 3.65 44.34
CA ASP A 172 20.64 4.24 45.47
C ASP A 172 19.60 5.32 45.09
N SER A 173 19.40 5.53 43.78
CA SER A 173 18.38 6.47 43.29
C SER A 173 16.99 5.98 43.68
N ILE A 174 16.09 6.92 43.93
CA ILE A 174 14.70 6.62 44.28
C ILE A 174 13.79 7.09 43.12
N LEU A 175 12.99 6.19 42.61
CA LEU A 175 12.01 6.44 41.53
C LEU A 175 10.60 6.46 42.11
N ASP A 176 10.35 7.33 43.11
CA ASP A 176 9.03 7.43 43.72
C ASP A 176 8.20 8.59 43.11
N GLY A 177 6.88 8.48 43.19
CA GLY A 177 5.97 9.56 42.83
C GLY A 177 5.58 9.61 41.33
N VAL A 178 5.95 8.56 40.57
CA VAL A 178 5.49 8.42 39.17
C VAL A 178 4.19 7.61 39.16
N ASP A 179 3.07 8.32 39.14
CA ASP A 179 1.77 7.67 39.06
C ASP A 179 0.94 8.36 37.98
N ASN A 180 0.48 7.55 37.02
CA ASN A 180 -0.32 7.95 35.86
C ASN A 180 0.23 9.19 35.13
N LYS A 181 1.52 9.19 34.81
CA LYS A 181 2.18 10.26 34.07
C LYS A 181 2.12 9.96 32.57
N SER A 182 1.56 10.89 31.78
CA SER A 182 1.52 10.78 30.32
C SER A 182 2.88 11.06 29.68
N LEU A 183 3.17 10.37 28.59
CA LEU A 183 4.27 10.75 27.72
C LEU A 183 3.84 11.94 26.86
N GLU A 184 4.79 12.76 26.43
CA GLU A 184 4.55 13.99 25.66
C GLU A 184 5.59 14.13 24.54
N GLY A 185 5.30 15.02 23.58
CA GLY A 185 6.23 15.39 22.50
C GLY A 185 6.23 14.43 21.29
N GLY A 186 5.29 13.49 21.25
CA GLY A 186 5.11 12.64 20.06
C GLY A 186 4.48 13.42 18.90
N LEU A 187 5.10 13.32 17.71
CA LEU A 187 4.63 13.94 16.47
C LEU A 187 4.56 12.89 15.36
N ASN A 188 3.54 12.98 14.50
CA ASN A 188 3.32 12.01 13.42
C ASN A 188 4.33 12.14 12.28
N GLY A 189 4.93 13.32 12.09
CA GLY A 189 5.83 13.57 10.97
C GLY A 189 5.14 13.66 9.63
N ASP A 190 3.88 14.11 9.60
CA ASP A 190 3.09 14.41 8.40
C ASP A 190 3.23 15.88 7.96
N ILE A 191 4.41 16.44 8.18
CA ILE A 191 4.78 17.81 7.84
C ILE A 191 5.18 17.86 6.36
N PHE A 192 4.23 17.63 5.47
CA PHE A 192 4.41 17.82 4.04
C PHE A 192 3.91 19.22 3.68
N PHE A 193 4.75 20.03 3.05
CA PHE A 193 4.35 21.37 2.56
C PHE A 193 3.85 22.32 3.65
N ASN A 194 4.60 22.42 4.72
CA ASN A 194 4.24 23.19 5.92
C ASN A 194 4.06 24.70 5.67
N SER A 195 4.83 25.25 4.74
CA SER A 195 4.72 26.65 4.33
C SER A 195 5.21 26.86 2.91
N GLU A 196 4.84 27.98 2.26
CA GLU A 196 5.36 28.34 0.92
C GLU A 196 6.88 28.54 0.93
N GLU A 197 7.45 29.02 2.06
CA GLU A 197 8.89 29.26 2.20
C GLU A 197 9.70 27.97 2.28
N THR A 198 9.14 26.91 2.89
CA THR A 198 9.81 25.61 3.06
C THR A 198 9.46 24.59 1.99
N LYS A 199 8.51 24.89 1.12
CA LYS A 199 7.94 23.96 0.14
C LYS A 199 8.97 23.18 -0.67
N GLN A 200 10.06 23.83 -1.13
CA GLN A 200 11.13 23.15 -1.86
C GLN A 200 11.92 22.19 -0.97
N THR A 201 12.23 22.60 0.26
CA THR A 201 12.96 21.77 1.22
C THR A 201 12.10 20.59 1.63
N ASP A 202 10.82 20.82 1.88
CA ASP A 202 9.85 19.76 2.26
C ASP A 202 9.67 18.75 1.13
N LEU A 203 9.61 19.21 -0.12
CA LEU A 203 9.58 18.35 -1.30
C LEU A 203 10.85 17.50 -1.42
N ASN A 204 12.03 18.09 -1.26
CA ASN A 204 13.30 17.37 -1.32
C ASN A 204 13.40 16.30 -0.20
N ASN A 205 12.95 16.63 1.00
CA ASN A 205 12.88 15.68 2.12
C ASN A 205 11.92 14.54 1.81
N LEU A 206 10.76 14.84 1.25
CA LEU A 206 9.77 13.84 0.82
C LEU A 206 10.36 12.89 -0.24
N ILE A 207 10.97 13.44 -1.28
CA ILE A 207 11.60 12.65 -2.36
C ILE A 207 12.71 11.77 -1.80
N THR A 208 13.57 12.30 -0.95
CA THR A 208 14.69 11.54 -0.35
C THR A 208 14.18 10.41 0.52
N THR A 209 13.19 10.68 1.36
CA THR A 209 12.56 9.66 2.23
C THR A 209 11.87 8.59 1.40
N LEU A 210 11.13 9.00 0.38
CA LEU A 210 10.44 8.10 -0.54
C LEU A 210 11.42 7.21 -1.31
N GLN A 211 12.53 7.76 -1.81
CA GLN A 211 13.59 6.97 -2.45
C GLN A 211 14.10 5.86 -1.54
N GLY A 212 14.35 6.16 -0.27
CA GLY A 212 14.78 5.16 0.70
C GLY A 212 13.75 4.05 0.94
N ILE A 213 12.46 4.40 0.95
CA ILE A 213 11.37 3.43 1.06
C ILE A 213 11.25 2.58 -0.21
N LEU A 214 11.22 3.21 -1.39
CA LEU A 214 11.04 2.51 -2.65
C LEU A 214 12.22 1.59 -2.98
N GLN A 215 13.44 1.97 -2.59
CA GLN A 215 14.62 1.11 -2.72
C GLN A 215 14.48 -0.20 -1.92
N GLN A 216 13.87 -0.16 -0.73
CA GLN A 216 13.57 -1.39 0.03
C GLN A 216 12.53 -2.26 -0.68
N LEU A 217 11.57 -1.63 -1.38
CA LEU A 217 10.50 -2.30 -2.11
C LEU A 217 10.90 -2.77 -3.53
N GLU A 218 12.13 -2.51 -3.96
CA GLU A 218 12.59 -2.84 -5.32
C GLU A 218 12.70 -4.35 -5.57
N ASP A 219 13.05 -5.14 -4.57
CA ASP A 219 13.20 -6.58 -4.72
C ASP A 219 11.86 -7.32 -4.56
N PRO A 220 11.30 -7.89 -5.67
CA PRO A 220 10.05 -8.63 -5.63
C PRO A 220 10.14 -9.97 -4.87
N GLN A 221 11.36 -10.43 -4.53
CA GLN A 221 11.55 -11.65 -3.75
C GLN A 221 11.37 -11.41 -2.25
N ILE A 222 11.64 -10.19 -1.81
CA ILE A 222 11.48 -9.80 -0.40
C ILE A 222 10.06 -9.30 -0.15
N TYR A 223 9.57 -8.42 -1.04
CA TYR A 223 8.24 -7.82 -0.90
C TYR A 223 7.41 -8.05 -2.16
N GLU A 224 6.40 -8.91 -2.06
CA GLU A 224 5.45 -9.15 -3.14
C GLU A 224 4.24 -8.21 -3.02
N PHE A 225 3.90 -7.50 -4.09
CA PHE A 225 2.67 -6.73 -4.19
C PHE A 225 2.29 -6.52 -5.67
N ALA A 226 1.01 -6.30 -5.92
CA ALA A 226 0.48 -6.09 -7.27
C ALA A 226 0.20 -4.62 -7.58
N ILE A 227 -0.14 -3.84 -6.56
CA ILE A 227 -0.52 -2.43 -6.66
C ILE A 227 0.27 -1.66 -5.60
N ILE A 228 0.78 -0.49 -5.96
CA ILE A 228 1.39 0.44 -5.01
C ILE A 228 0.71 1.80 -5.12
N ALA A 229 0.46 2.44 -3.97
CA ALA A 229 -0.12 3.78 -3.92
C ALA A 229 0.39 4.58 -2.73
N MET A 230 0.44 5.90 -2.90
CA MET A 230 0.63 6.89 -1.85
C MET A 230 -0.53 7.89 -1.93
N PRO A 231 -1.72 7.51 -1.44
CA PRO A 231 -2.94 8.26 -1.67
C PRO A 231 -2.88 9.71 -1.19
N GLY A 232 -3.29 10.65 -2.06
CA GLY A 232 -3.35 12.08 -1.77
C GLY A 232 -2.01 12.82 -1.79
N ILE A 233 -0.89 12.12 -1.87
CA ILE A 233 0.45 12.70 -1.89
C ILE A 233 1.10 12.53 -3.27
N CYS A 234 0.84 11.42 -3.94
CA CYS A 234 1.35 11.13 -5.28
C CYS A 234 0.48 11.82 -6.35
N GLY A 235 0.67 13.13 -6.53
CA GLY A 235 -0.02 13.93 -7.54
C GLY A 235 0.91 14.38 -8.68
N VAL A 236 0.33 14.67 -9.84
CA VAL A 236 1.08 15.07 -11.04
C VAL A 236 1.56 16.52 -10.95
N LYS A 237 0.74 17.44 -10.45
CA LYS A 237 1.02 18.89 -10.49
C LYS A 237 1.56 19.48 -9.20
N ASN A 238 1.13 18.96 -8.06
CA ASN A 238 1.33 19.64 -6.78
C ASN A 238 2.74 19.51 -6.20
N LEU A 239 3.54 18.63 -6.74
CA LEU A 239 4.87 18.31 -6.23
C LEU A 239 5.99 18.95 -7.09
N SER A 240 5.63 19.83 -8.00
CA SER A 240 6.55 20.71 -8.71
C SER A 240 6.72 22.00 -7.90
N ALA A 241 7.90 22.18 -7.37
CA ALA A 241 8.22 23.20 -6.36
C ALA A 241 8.06 24.67 -6.80
N ASN A 242 7.80 24.97 -8.07
CA ASN A 242 7.80 26.34 -8.57
C ASN A 242 6.59 26.75 -9.40
N GLY A 243 5.52 25.98 -9.47
CA GLY A 243 4.39 26.31 -10.33
C GLY A 243 4.72 26.38 -11.84
N SER A 244 5.94 26.08 -12.21
CA SER A 244 6.50 26.12 -13.55
C SER A 244 7.02 24.76 -13.93
N GLY A 245 6.16 23.75 -14.05
CA GLY A 245 6.49 22.43 -14.61
C GLY A 245 7.83 21.85 -14.15
N ILE A 246 7.94 20.57 -14.16
CA ILE A 246 9.13 19.71 -14.03
C ILE A 246 10.41 20.42 -13.58
N VAL A 247 10.81 20.22 -12.34
CA VAL A 247 12.17 20.45 -11.92
C VAL A 247 12.97 19.15 -12.16
N ASN A 248 13.59 19.06 -13.33
CA ASN A 248 14.68 18.12 -13.64
C ASN A 248 14.45 16.64 -13.24
N GLY A 249 13.36 16.01 -13.68
CA GLY A 249 13.23 14.53 -13.63
C GLY A 249 13.20 13.91 -12.22
N ASN A 250 12.81 14.66 -11.21
CA ASN A 250 12.86 14.19 -9.83
C ASN A 250 11.55 14.46 -9.06
N THR A 251 10.42 14.18 -9.71
CA THR A 251 9.09 14.29 -9.09
C THR A 251 8.77 13.02 -8.29
N VAL A 252 7.75 13.07 -7.43
CA VAL A 252 7.26 11.87 -6.74
C VAL A 252 6.76 10.83 -7.75
N VAL A 253 6.13 11.27 -8.83
CA VAL A 253 5.67 10.38 -9.92
C VAL A 253 6.85 9.64 -10.55
N ASP A 254 7.98 10.30 -10.83
CA ASP A 254 9.17 9.68 -11.42
C ASP A 254 9.73 8.54 -10.52
N GLN A 255 9.64 8.71 -9.22
CA GLN A 255 10.06 7.66 -8.28
C GLN A 255 9.20 6.39 -8.43
N PHE A 256 7.88 6.54 -8.59
CA PHE A 256 6.97 5.42 -8.83
C PHE A 256 7.15 4.81 -10.22
N VAL A 257 7.43 5.63 -11.25
CA VAL A 257 7.79 5.14 -12.59
C VAL A 257 9.04 4.28 -12.50
N THR A 258 10.10 4.79 -11.88
CA THR A 258 11.38 4.08 -11.73
C THR A 258 11.20 2.74 -11.04
N LEU A 259 10.48 2.70 -9.91
CA LEU A 259 10.20 1.45 -9.20
C LEU A 259 9.44 0.46 -10.06
N THR A 260 8.33 0.89 -10.66
CA THR A 260 7.43 -0.02 -11.39
C THR A 260 8.04 -0.54 -12.68
N GLU A 261 8.87 0.26 -13.35
CA GLU A 261 9.61 -0.14 -14.55
C GLU A 261 10.84 -1.00 -14.24
N SER A 262 11.45 -0.85 -13.07
CA SER A 262 12.47 -1.77 -12.57
C SER A 262 11.84 -3.14 -12.26
N ARG A 263 10.80 -3.18 -11.47
CA ARG A 263 10.13 -4.41 -11.03
C ARG A 263 9.36 -5.12 -12.15
N LYS A 264 8.56 -4.39 -12.93
CA LYS A 264 7.71 -4.89 -14.03
C LYS A 264 6.65 -5.93 -13.62
N ASP A 265 6.31 -6.02 -12.34
CA ASP A 265 5.37 -6.97 -11.76
C ASP A 265 4.23 -6.32 -10.96
N CYS A 266 4.23 -5.00 -10.83
CA CYS A 266 3.24 -4.20 -10.11
C CYS A 266 2.75 -3.01 -10.93
N VAL A 267 1.73 -2.30 -10.43
CA VAL A 267 1.18 -1.06 -11.01
C VAL A 267 1.10 -0.01 -9.92
N ALA A 268 1.49 1.23 -10.22
CA ALA A 268 1.32 2.37 -9.32
C ALA A 268 0.06 3.16 -9.65
N LEU A 269 -0.63 3.61 -8.60
CA LEU A 269 -1.78 4.50 -8.70
C LEU A 269 -1.32 5.94 -8.46
N ILE A 270 -1.73 6.83 -9.34
CA ILE A 270 -1.39 8.26 -9.30
C ILE A 270 -2.67 9.06 -9.10
N ASP A 271 -2.64 9.99 -8.13
CA ASP A 271 -3.71 10.93 -7.88
C ASP A 271 -3.39 12.27 -8.52
N PRO A 272 -4.32 12.88 -9.28
CA PRO A 272 -4.18 14.26 -9.74
C PRO A 272 -4.34 15.23 -8.57
N PHE A 273 -3.86 16.45 -8.74
CA PHE A 273 -4.07 17.48 -7.75
C PHE A 273 -5.55 17.83 -7.61
N ILE A 274 -6.00 18.12 -6.39
CA ILE A 274 -7.41 18.27 -6.03
C ILE A 274 -8.15 19.37 -6.83
N GLU A 275 -7.46 20.47 -7.10
CA GLU A 275 -8.03 21.64 -7.78
C GLU A 275 -7.87 21.60 -9.31
N SER A 276 -7.19 20.58 -9.85
CA SER A 276 -6.93 20.50 -11.27
C SER A 276 -8.23 20.25 -12.05
N SER A 277 -8.48 21.10 -13.04
CA SER A 277 -9.47 20.80 -14.08
C SER A 277 -8.97 19.63 -14.93
N TYR A 278 -9.89 18.95 -15.64
CA TYR A 278 -9.47 17.86 -16.50
C TYR A 278 -8.52 18.31 -17.63
N GLN A 279 -8.65 19.55 -18.11
CA GLN A 279 -7.71 20.11 -19.10
C GLN A 279 -6.31 20.32 -18.52
N GLU A 280 -6.20 20.77 -17.28
CA GLU A 280 -4.91 20.93 -16.61
C GLU A 280 -4.22 19.60 -16.41
N ILE A 281 -4.97 18.56 -15.97
CA ILE A 281 -4.40 17.20 -15.81
C ILE A 281 -3.88 16.67 -17.15
N LEU A 282 -4.65 16.84 -18.24
CA LEU A 282 -4.22 16.42 -19.58
C LEU A 282 -2.94 17.15 -19.99
N THR A 283 -2.87 18.46 -19.72
CA THR A 283 -1.71 19.27 -20.04
C THR A 283 -0.49 18.88 -19.22
N ASP A 284 -0.67 18.67 -17.93
CA ASP A 284 0.41 18.31 -17.01
C ASP A 284 0.99 16.93 -17.37
N LEU A 285 0.16 15.93 -17.66
CA LEU A 285 0.61 14.61 -18.10
C LEU A 285 1.37 14.64 -19.43
N LEU A 286 0.94 15.51 -20.37
CA LEU A 286 1.63 15.69 -21.65
C LEU A 286 2.97 16.41 -21.47
N MET A 287 3.04 17.41 -20.59
CA MET A 287 4.25 18.18 -20.33
C MET A 287 5.32 17.37 -19.59
N GLU A 288 4.87 16.48 -18.69
CA GLU A 288 5.76 15.61 -17.93
C GLU A 288 6.17 14.36 -18.72
N GLU A 289 5.67 14.17 -19.93
CA GLU A 289 5.94 13.01 -20.78
C GLU A 289 5.73 11.66 -20.03
N VAL A 290 4.89 11.66 -18.99
CA VAL A 290 4.63 10.47 -18.19
C VAL A 290 3.90 9.44 -19.04
N ASN A 291 4.60 8.40 -19.39
CA ASN A 291 4.11 7.34 -20.27
C ASN A 291 4.63 5.98 -19.82
N SER A 292 3.85 5.28 -19.01
CA SER A 292 4.22 3.96 -18.53
C SER A 292 3.01 3.04 -18.44
N CYS A 293 3.16 1.83 -18.95
CA CYS A 293 2.14 0.80 -18.84
C CYS A 293 1.99 0.21 -17.40
N TYR A 294 2.75 0.74 -16.45
CA TYR A 294 2.70 0.36 -15.05
C TYR A 294 2.10 1.45 -14.16
N LEU A 295 1.54 2.52 -14.76
CA LEU A 295 0.85 3.57 -14.04
C LEU A 295 -0.63 3.61 -14.38
N SER A 296 -1.46 3.98 -13.42
CA SER A 296 -2.89 4.19 -13.62
C SER A 296 -3.33 5.45 -12.87
N VAL A 297 -4.05 6.33 -13.56
CA VAL A 297 -4.53 7.62 -13.05
C VAL A 297 -6.05 7.60 -12.98
N TYR A 298 -6.61 8.11 -11.88
CA TYR A 298 -8.05 8.22 -11.65
C TYR A 298 -8.46 9.68 -11.43
N TYR A 299 -9.70 10.03 -11.78
CA TYR A 299 -10.23 11.38 -11.65
C TYR A 299 -11.76 11.37 -11.55
N PRO A 300 -12.41 12.25 -10.81
CA PRO A 300 -11.88 13.28 -9.89
C PRO A 300 -11.79 12.82 -8.44
N TRP A 301 -11.37 13.73 -7.55
CA TRP A 301 -11.51 13.57 -6.11
C TRP A 301 -12.99 13.47 -5.71
N TYR A 302 -13.27 12.83 -4.57
CA TYR A 302 -14.64 12.57 -4.13
C TYR A 302 -14.79 12.77 -2.61
N ASN A 303 -16.00 13.07 -2.17
CA ASN A 303 -16.35 13.10 -0.76
C ASN A 303 -16.84 11.71 -0.34
N ALA A 304 -16.26 11.21 0.75
CA ALA A 304 -16.59 9.92 1.33
C ALA A 304 -17.13 10.07 2.75
N ALA A 305 -18.10 9.23 3.10
CA ALA A 305 -18.47 9.02 4.50
C ALA A 305 -17.44 8.10 5.16
N VAL A 306 -16.83 8.58 6.24
CA VAL A 306 -15.91 7.80 7.07
C VAL A 306 -16.48 7.72 8.47
N PRO A 307 -17.21 6.63 8.80
CA PRO A 307 -17.91 6.49 10.07
C PRO A 307 -16.97 6.61 11.28
N GLU A 308 -15.75 6.13 11.17
CA GLU A 308 -14.75 6.14 12.23
C GLU A 308 -14.31 7.57 12.61
N LEU A 309 -14.43 8.52 11.68
CA LEU A 309 -14.15 9.93 11.90
C LEU A 309 -15.42 10.74 12.20
N ASN A 310 -16.61 10.12 12.16
CA ASN A 310 -17.91 10.80 12.28
C ASN A 310 -18.05 12.02 11.33
N SER A 311 -17.40 11.97 10.18
CA SER A 311 -17.32 13.09 9.24
C SER A 311 -17.25 12.63 7.80
N ASN A 312 -17.66 13.54 6.91
CA ASN A 312 -17.40 13.39 5.49
C ASN A 312 -16.07 14.04 5.18
N ILE A 313 -15.18 13.29 4.55
CA ILE A 313 -13.87 13.79 4.15
C ILE A 313 -13.68 13.71 2.64
N LEU A 314 -12.85 14.59 2.16
CA LEU A 314 -12.44 14.61 0.77
C LEU A 314 -11.34 13.57 0.56
N MET A 315 -11.57 12.63 -0.36
CA MET A 315 -10.70 11.47 -0.61
C MET A 315 -10.09 11.52 -2.01
N PRO A 316 -8.82 11.09 -2.14
CA PRO A 316 -8.18 10.96 -3.46
C PRO A 316 -8.77 9.80 -4.26
N PRO A 317 -8.80 9.90 -5.60
CA PRO A 317 -9.43 8.90 -6.46
C PRO A 317 -8.73 7.54 -6.45
N SER A 318 -7.46 7.44 -6.09
CA SER A 318 -6.79 6.15 -5.87
C SER A 318 -7.45 5.32 -4.78
N VAL A 319 -7.96 5.95 -3.72
CA VAL A 319 -8.69 5.25 -2.64
C VAL A 319 -10.03 4.72 -3.14
N PHE A 320 -10.70 5.44 -4.05
CA PHE A 320 -11.91 4.93 -4.70
C PHE A 320 -11.63 3.61 -5.43
N TYR A 321 -10.54 3.57 -6.21
CA TYR A 321 -10.16 2.35 -6.92
C TYR A 321 -9.76 1.22 -5.95
N LEU A 322 -9.00 1.53 -4.88
CA LEU A 322 -8.61 0.53 -3.89
C LEU A 322 -9.81 -0.07 -3.15
N ASP A 323 -10.85 0.73 -2.84
CA ASP A 323 -12.10 0.24 -2.27
C ASP A 323 -12.87 -0.65 -3.26
N ALA A 324 -12.96 -0.23 -4.53
CA ALA A 324 -13.54 -1.05 -5.58
C ALA A 324 -12.75 -2.36 -5.77
N CYS A 325 -11.41 -2.33 -5.69
CA CYS A 325 -10.57 -3.53 -5.70
C CYS A 325 -10.88 -4.46 -4.53
N ALA A 326 -10.98 -3.93 -3.31
CA ALA A 326 -11.28 -4.72 -2.12
C ALA A 326 -12.57 -5.53 -2.30
N THR A 327 -13.61 -4.88 -2.82
CA THR A 327 -14.89 -5.54 -3.09
C THR A 327 -14.83 -6.48 -4.29
N SER A 328 -14.18 -6.06 -5.39
CA SER A 328 -14.13 -6.83 -6.63
C SER A 328 -13.26 -8.09 -6.51
N PHE A 329 -12.07 -7.98 -5.95
CA PHE A 329 -11.13 -9.11 -5.85
C PHE A 329 -11.56 -10.18 -4.85
N HIS A 330 -12.47 -9.85 -3.96
CA HIS A 330 -13.08 -10.86 -3.09
C HIS A 330 -13.87 -11.91 -3.87
N ILE A 331 -14.49 -11.51 -4.99
CA ILE A 331 -15.35 -12.37 -5.81
C ILE A 331 -14.80 -12.66 -7.21
N ASN A 332 -13.87 -11.84 -7.70
CA ASN A 332 -13.30 -11.91 -9.04
C ASN A 332 -11.79 -12.18 -8.99
N LYS A 333 -11.23 -12.45 -10.17
CA LYS A 333 -9.77 -12.65 -10.31
C LYS A 333 -9.05 -11.30 -10.50
N PRO A 334 -7.75 -11.20 -10.15
CA PRO A 334 -6.99 -9.96 -10.24
C PRO A 334 -6.90 -9.34 -11.65
N TRP A 335 -7.11 -10.12 -12.69
CA TRP A 335 -7.10 -9.65 -14.09
C TRP A 335 -8.46 -9.17 -14.61
N ASN A 336 -9.51 -9.35 -13.83
CA ASN A 336 -10.81 -8.80 -14.19
C ASN A 336 -10.79 -7.28 -14.02
N ALA A 337 -11.41 -6.57 -14.96
CA ALA A 337 -11.49 -5.11 -14.88
C ALA A 337 -12.27 -4.66 -13.63
N VAL A 338 -11.67 -3.79 -12.83
CA VAL A 338 -12.31 -3.11 -11.71
C VAL A 338 -12.90 -1.80 -12.24
N ALA A 339 -13.92 -1.93 -13.04
CA ALA A 339 -14.61 -0.84 -13.73
C ALA A 339 -16.08 -1.18 -13.98
N GLY A 340 -16.86 -0.18 -14.34
CA GLY A 340 -18.30 -0.35 -14.60
C GLY A 340 -19.16 -0.45 -13.34
N PRO A 341 -20.49 -0.51 -13.52
CA PRO A 341 -21.45 -0.41 -12.43
C PRO A 341 -21.52 -1.63 -11.50
N LEU A 342 -20.87 -2.73 -11.83
CA LEU A 342 -20.87 -3.94 -11.01
C LEU A 342 -19.61 -4.05 -10.13
N THR A 343 -18.44 -3.81 -10.71
CA THR A 343 -17.14 -4.06 -10.07
C THR A 343 -16.36 -2.79 -9.73
N GLY A 344 -16.68 -1.66 -10.35
CA GLY A 344 -15.97 -0.39 -10.20
C GLY A 344 -16.61 0.56 -9.20
N LYS A 345 -17.32 0.09 -8.16
CA LYS A 345 -17.98 0.93 -7.16
C LYS A 345 -17.16 1.10 -5.90
N CYS A 346 -17.23 2.32 -5.34
CA CYS A 346 -16.78 2.60 -3.99
C CYS A 346 -17.98 2.62 -3.04
N SER A 347 -17.88 1.96 -1.91
CA SER A 347 -19.00 1.75 -0.99
C SER A 347 -19.42 2.99 -0.21
N ASN A 348 -18.49 3.94 0.00
CA ASN A 348 -18.70 5.11 0.85
C ASN A 348 -18.69 6.45 0.10
N CYS A 349 -18.70 6.45 -1.24
CA CYS A 349 -18.75 7.67 -2.06
C CYS A 349 -20.09 8.37 -1.93
N ILE A 350 -20.07 9.63 -1.51
CA ILE A 350 -21.25 10.50 -1.43
C ILE A 350 -21.43 11.29 -2.73
N ASN A 351 -20.39 11.98 -3.16
CA ASN A 351 -20.33 12.73 -4.40
C ASN A 351 -18.89 12.95 -4.86
N THR A 352 -18.73 13.34 -6.11
CA THR A 352 -17.44 13.79 -6.66
C THR A 352 -17.35 15.30 -6.65
N VAL A 353 -16.12 15.84 -6.50
CA VAL A 353 -15.87 17.30 -6.53
C VAL A 353 -16.31 17.89 -7.86
N ILE A 354 -16.03 17.19 -8.94
CA ILE A 354 -16.43 17.58 -10.29
C ILE A 354 -17.31 16.48 -10.87
N LYS A 355 -18.44 16.86 -11.44
CA LYS A 355 -19.33 15.91 -12.13
C LYS A 355 -18.80 15.62 -13.53
N VAL A 356 -18.42 14.38 -13.74
CA VAL A 356 -17.95 13.91 -15.04
C VAL A 356 -19.14 13.48 -15.88
N GLY A 357 -19.40 14.22 -16.96
CA GLY A 357 -20.41 13.86 -17.97
C GLY A 357 -19.80 13.00 -19.08
N SER A 358 -20.66 12.44 -19.98
CA SER A 358 -20.23 11.48 -21.02
C SER A 358 -19.12 12.01 -21.92
N LYS A 359 -19.18 13.29 -22.35
CA LYS A 359 -18.14 13.88 -23.21
C LYS A 359 -16.80 14.01 -22.48
N MET A 360 -16.83 14.37 -21.21
CA MET A 360 -15.63 14.48 -20.37
C MET A 360 -15.06 13.08 -20.09
N SER A 361 -15.92 12.10 -19.77
CA SER A 361 -15.51 10.70 -19.60
C SER A 361 -14.80 10.18 -20.86
N GLN A 362 -15.35 10.42 -22.02
CA GLN A 362 -14.73 10.02 -23.28
C GLN A 362 -13.38 10.71 -23.51
N ALA A 363 -13.28 12.02 -23.24
CA ALA A 363 -12.02 12.75 -23.37
C ALA A 363 -10.93 12.21 -22.42
N LEU A 364 -11.29 11.94 -21.18
CA LEU A 364 -10.37 11.35 -20.18
C LEU A 364 -9.92 9.95 -20.60
N ASN A 365 -10.84 9.08 -21.02
CA ASN A 365 -10.52 7.73 -21.50
C ASN A 365 -9.61 7.74 -22.74
N ASN A 366 -9.80 8.69 -23.66
CA ASN A 366 -8.92 8.85 -24.81
C ASN A 366 -7.49 9.24 -24.44
N MET A 367 -7.29 9.82 -23.26
CA MET A 367 -5.98 10.15 -22.69
C MET A 367 -5.54 9.16 -21.60
N PHE A 368 -6.16 7.98 -21.56
CA PHE A 368 -5.83 6.88 -20.64
C PHE A 368 -6.02 7.20 -19.14
N ILE A 369 -6.84 8.22 -18.82
CA ILE A 369 -7.24 8.55 -17.45
C ILE A 369 -8.59 7.85 -17.17
N ASN A 370 -8.72 7.27 -15.98
CA ASN A 370 -9.90 6.54 -15.56
C ASN A 370 -10.90 7.47 -14.84
N PRO A 371 -12.02 7.84 -15.45
CA PRO A 371 -12.99 8.73 -14.83
C PRO A 371 -13.90 8.00 -13.83
N ILE A 372 -14.23 8.69 -12.73
CA ILE A 372 -15.31 8.33 -11.82
C ILE A 372 -16.56 9.08 -12.28
N VAL A 373 -17.58 8.35 -12.69
CA VAL A 373 -18.82 8.90 -13.25
C VAL A 373 -20.02 8.61 -12.36
N TYR A 374 -21.06 9.43 -12.51
CA TYR A 374 -22.33 9.21 -11.87
C TYR A 374 -23.40 8.76 -12.86
N ASN A 375 -24.08 7.69 -12.53
CA ASN A 375 -25.26 7.24 -13.25
C ASN A 375 -26.47 7.16 -12.30
N ARG A 376 -27.61 7.66 -12.71
CA ARG A 376 -28.82 7.69 -11.88
C ARG A 376 -29.25 6.32 -11.36
N ASN A 377 -29.05 5.27 -12.18
CA ASN A 377 -29.48 3.90 -11.85
C ASN A 377 -28.43 3.13 -11.03
N PHE A 378 -27.16 3.48 -11.15
CA PHE A 378 -26.05 2.69 -10.61
C PHE A 378 -25.22 3.44 -9.55
N GLY A 379 -25.39 4.77 -9.41
CA GLY A 379 -24.57 5.59 -8.51
C GLY A 379 -23.20 5.95 -9.11
N TYR A 380 -22.21 6.14 -8.26
CA TYR A 380 -20.83 6.43 -8.67
C TYR A 380 -20.06 5.15 -8.96
N TYR A 381 -19.34 5.14 -10.07
CA TYR A 381 -18.46 4.03 -10.44
C TYR A 381 -17.34 4.50 -11.39
N ILE A 382 -16.29 3.71 -11.52
CA ILE A 382 -15.18 3.94 -12.43
C ILE A 382 -15.60 3.56 -13.85
N ASP A 383 -15.48 4.50 -14.79
CA ASP A 383 -15.81 4.32 -16.22
C ASP A 383 -14.54 4.28 -17.07
N GLY A 384 -13.57 3.47 -16.67
CA GLY A 384 -12.29 3.31 -17.35
C GLY A 384 -11.49 2.14 -16.81
N ASN A 385 -10.65 1.56 -17.65
CA ASN A 385 -9.79 0.42 -17.31
C ASN A 385 -8.42 0.61 -18.00
N ASN A 386 -7.79 1.77 -17.75
CA ASN A 386 -6.62 2.22 -18.48
C ASN A 386 -5.36 2.23 -17.64
N VAL A 387 -4.24 1.90 -18.27
CA VAL A 387 -2.89 2.31 -17.84
C VAL A 387 -2.41 3.47 -18.71
N LEU A 388 -1.53 4.29 -18.16
CA LEU A 388 -1.04 5.50 -18.81
C LEU A 388 -0.01 5.17 -19.90
N ASN A 389 -0.47 4.60 -21.01
CA ASN A 389 0.37 4.16 -22.12
C ASN A 389 -0.10 4.74 -23.47
N SER A 390 0.35 5.95 -23.77
CA SER A 390 0.04 6.64 -25.01
C SER A 390 0.72 6.03 -26.25
N ALA A 391 1.78 5.24 -26.08
CA ALA A 391 2.50 4.56 -27.16
C ALA A 391 1.80 3.25 -27.61
N ALA A 392 0.73 2.85 -26.94
CA ALA A 392 0.00 1.63 -27.29
C ALA A 392 -0.74 1.81 -28.63
N ASN A 393 -0.29 1.12 -29.65
CA ASN A 393 -0.98 1.08 -30.96
C ASN A 393 -2.29 0.28 -30.93
N THR A 394 -2.57 -0.43 -29.84
CA THR A 394 -3.77 -1.26 -29.68
C THR A 394 -4.33 -1.11 -28.27
N ARG A 395 -5.66 -1.11 -28.17
CA ARG A 395 -6.39 -1.03 -26.91
C ARG A 395 -5.97 -2.09 -25.89
N THR A 396 -5.58 -3.26 -26.35
CA THR A 396 -5.11 -4.39 -25.53
C THR A 396 -3.93 -4.02 -24.61
N TYR A 397 -2.99 -3.18 -25.07
CA TYR A 397 -1.83 -2.80 -24.25
C TYR A 397 -2.10 -1.68 -23.25
N SER A 398 -3.22 -0.98 -23.40
CA SER A 398 -3.63 0.11 -22.50
C SER A 398 -4.59 -0.33 -21.40
N GLN A 399 -5.12 -1.58 -21.44
CA GLN A 399 -6.04 -2.06 -20.41
C GLN A 399 -5.33 -2.51 -19.13
N LEU A 400 -5.76 -1.94 -17.99
CA LEU A 400 -5.20 -2.23 -16.67
C LEU A 400 -5.39 -3.70 -16.26
N GLY A 401 -6.58 -4.27 -16.49
CA GLY A 401 -6.86 -5.68 -16.18
C GLY A 401 -5.89 -6.63 -16.90
N ILE A 402 -5.62 -6.40 -18.20
CA ILE A 402 -4.63 -7.17 -18.96
C ILE A 402 -3.24 -7.01 -18.33
N ARG A 403 -2.85 -5.78 -17.97
CA ARG A 403 -1.57 -5.51 -17.32
C ARG A 403 -1.44 -6.27 -16.01
N GLN A 404 -2.46 -6.25 -15.17
CA GLN A 404 -2.50 -6.99 -13.91
C GLN A 404 -2.41 -8.51 -14.13
N GLY A 405 -3.09 -9.05 -15.14
CA GLY A 405 -2.97 -10.47 -15.51
C GLY A 405 -1.58 -10.88 -15.95
N ILE A 406 -0.92 -10.05 -16.78
CA ILE A 406 0.47 -10.26 -17.18
C ILE A 406 1.43 -10.17 -15.99
N ASN A 407 1.23 -9.19 -15.11
CA ASN A 407 2.05 -9.01 -13.92
C ASN A 407 1.87 -10.19 -12.95
N TYR A 408 0.65 -10.68 -12.76
CA TYR A 408 0.38 -11.91 -12.01
C TYR A 408 1.14 -13.11 -12.60
N ALA A 409 1.04 -13.31 -13.92
CA ALA A 409 1.78 -14.38 -14.59
C ALA A 409 3.30 -14.28 -14.36
N LYS A 410 3.86 -13.07 -14.40
CA LYS A 410 5.30 -12.85 -14.15
C LYS A 410 5.68 -13.23 -12.72
N ARG A 411 4.90 -12.80 -11.69
CA ARG A 411 5.17 -13.17 -10.29
C ARG A 411 5.15 -14.68 -10.09
N GLU A 412 4.13 -15.35 -10.60
CA GLU A 412 4.02 -16.82 -10.50
C GLU A 412 5.13 -17.56 -11.26
N LEU A 413 5.51 -17.06 -12.44
CA LEU A 413 6.65 -17.62 -13.18
C LEU A 413 7.97 -17.43 -12.42
N THR A 414 8.17 -16.29 -11.78
CA THR A 414 9.36 -16.04 -10.95
C THR A 414 9.44 -17.01 -9.77
N LYS A 415 8.35 -17.22 -9.05
CA LYS A 415 8.26 -18.22 -7.96
C LYS A 415 8.60 -19.63 -8.48
N LEU A 416 8.05 -20.01 -9.63
CA LEU A 416 8.32 -21.28 -10.26
C LEU A 416 9.79 -21.43 -10.62
N CYS A 417 10.41 -20.40 -11.19
CA CYS A 417 11.83 -20.41 -11.53
C CYS A 417 12.73 -20.58 -10.29
N HIS A 418 12.38 -19.94 -9.16
CA HIS A 418 13.12 -20.12 -7.91
C HIS A 418 13.08 -21.57 -7.40
N ILE A 419 11.92 -22.24 -7.47
CA ILE A 419 11.78 -23.65 -7.08
C ILE A 419 12.65 -24.56 -7.95
N MET A 420 12.86 -24.17 -9.22
CA MET A 420 13.64 -24.97 -10.19
C MET A 420 15.12 -24.59 -10.23
N SER A 421 15.54 -23.53 -9.56
CA SER A 421 16.93 -23.08 -9.50
C SER A 421 17.85 -24.15 -8.92
N TYR A 422 19.10 -24.15 -9.35
CA TYR A 422 20.15 -25.09 -8.93
C TYR A 422 19.91 -26.57 -9.30
N LYS A 423 18.83 -26.91 -10.02
CA LYS A 423 18.73 -28.26 -10.65
C LYS A 423 19.65 -28.35 -11.85
N GLN A 424 20.14 -29.57 -12.14
CA GLN A 424 20.97 -29.78 -13.31
C GLN A 424 20.19 -29.47 -14.60
N ASN A 425 20.80 -28.74 -15.54
CA ASN A 425 20.20 -28.36 -16.81
C ASN A 425 20.08 -29.53 -17.79
N SER A 426 19.35 -30.58 -17.42
CA SER A 426 19.08 -31.75 -18.24
C SER A 426 17.82 -31.56 -19.10
N SER A 427 17.67 -32.37 -20.14
CA SER A 427 16.45 -32.38 -20.98
C SER A 427 15.19 -32.67 -20.15
N LEU A 428 15.30 -33.52 -19.13
CA LEU A 428 14.20 -33.85 -18.21
C LEU A 428 13.77 -32.63 -17.40
N VAL A 429 14.73 -31.89 -16.82
CA VAL A 429 14.44 -30.67 -16.04
C VAL A 429 13.86 -29.57 -16.92
N ARG A 430 14.37 -29.39 -18.16
CA ARG A 430 13.77 -28.42 -19.10
C ARG A 430 12.33 -28.78 -19.46
N SER A 431 12.03 -30.06 -19.67
CA SER A 431 10.68 -30.55 -19.93
C SER A 431 9.77 -30.32 -18.69
N GLU A 432 10.29 -30.52 -17.47
CA GLU A 432 9.57 -30.25 -16.21
C GLU A 432 9.24 -28.76 -16.09
N VAL A 433 10.21 -27.86 -16.35
CA VAL A 433 9.99 -26.41 -16.34
C VAL A 433 8.89 -26.02 -17.32
N LEU A 434 9.00 -26.50 -18.57
CA LEU A 434 7.99 -26.20 -19.59
C LEU A 434 6.60 -26.71 -19.21
N GLY A 435 6.53 -27.92 -18.64
CA GLY A 435 5.26 -28.50 -18.17
C GLY A 435 4.61 -27.68 -17.06
N ARG A 436 5.39 -27.19 -16.09
CA ARG A 436 4.90 -26.34 -15.00
C ARG A 436 4.44 -24.96 -15.51
N VAL A 437 5.21 -24.36 -16.43
CA VAL A 437 4.84 -23.10 -17.10
C VAL A 437 3.54 -23.25 -17.88
N SER A 438 3.42 -24.34 -18.67
CA SER A 438 2.20 -24.62 -19.43
C SER A 438 0.99 -24.82 -18.53
N LYS A 439 1.15 -25.50 -17.37
CA LYS A 439 0.08 -25.67 -16.39
C LYS A 439 -0.41 -24.32 -15.81
N LEU A 440 0.51 -23.40 -15.49
CA LEU A 440 0.17 -22.06 -15.04
C LEU A 440 -0.62 -21.29 -16.11
N LEU A 441 -0.12 -21.31 -17.36
CA LEU A 441 -0.75 -20.60 -18.47
C LEU A 441 -2.13 -21.20 -18.84
N GLU A 442 -2.28 -22.51 -18.72
CA GLU A 442 -3.58 -23.17 -18.89
C GLU A 442 -4.57 -22.76 -17.79
N GLY A 443 -4.09 -22.59 -16.55
CA GLY A 443 -4.89 -22.01 -15.46
C GLY A 443 -5.36 -20.58 -15.75
N LEU A 444 -4.50 -19.74 -16.33
CA LEU A 444 -4.87 -18.38 -16.75
C LEU A 444 -5.89 -18.40 -17.90
N LYS A 445 -5.77 -19.35 -18.84
CA LYS A 445 -6.73 -19.54 -19.93
C LYS A 445 -8.08 -20.02 -19.40
N ALA A 446 -8.09 -20.99 -18.50
CA ALA A 446 -9.31 -21.46 -17.83
C ALA A 446 -9.97 -20.37 -16.97
N GLY A 447 -9.19 -19.42 -16.44
CA GLY A 447 -9.66 -18.24 -15.71
C GLY A 447 -9.97 -17.04 -16.61
N GLU A 448 -10.04 -17.21 -17.92
CA GLU A 448 -10.39 -16.20 -18.92
C GLU A 448 -9.44 -14.97 -18.98
N ALA A 449 -8.26 -15.07 -18.38
CA ALA A 449 -7.24 -14.01 -18.47
C ALA A 449 -6.65 -13.91 -19.88
N ILE A 450 -6.56 -15.04 -20.58
CA ILE A 450 -5.96 -15.15 -21.92
C ILE A 450 -6.79 -16.06 -22.81
N TYR A 451 -6.89 -15.72 -24.09
CA TYR A 451 -7.48 -16.61 -25.10
C TYR A 451 -6.57 -17.77 -25.44
N GLY A 452 -5.27 -17.53 -25.47
CA GLY A 452 -4.29 -18.55 -25.82
C GLY A 452 -2.87 -18.15 -25.47
N TYR A 453 -2.00 -19.14 -25.49
CA TYR A 453 -0.58 -18.95 -25.23
C TYR A 453 0.28 -19.91 -26.06
N ARG A 454 1.56 -19.58 -26.18
CA ARG A 454 2.60 -20.47 -26.64
C ARG A 454 3.85 -20.30 -25.79
N ALA A 455 4.29 -21.38 -25.14
CA ALA A 455 5.52 -21.40 -24.35
C ALA A 455 6.52 -22.40 -24.98
N TYR A 456 7.76 -22.00 -25.09
CA TYR A 456 8.83 -22.87 -25.59
C TYR A 456 10.19 -22.43 -25.04
N ILE A 457 11.10 -23.39 -24.94
CA ILE A 457 12.47 -23.13 -24.53
C ILE A 457 13.30 -22.99 -25.79
N ASN A 458 14.09 -21.91 -25.87
CA ASN A 458 15.09 -21.75 -26.93
C ASN A 458 16.32 -22.57 -26.55
N GLU A 459 16.57 -23.64 -27.32
CA GLU A 459 17.72 -24.50 -27.10
C GLU A 459 18.94 -23.93 -27.82
N SER A 460 19.76 -23.17 -27.10
CA SER A 460 21.09 -22.75 -27.54
C SER A 460 22.16 -23.65 -26.89
N VAL A 461 23.13 -24.10 -27.67
CA VAL A 461 24.26 -24.90 -27.15
C VAL A 461 25.06 -24.11 -26.12
N MET A 462 25.21 -22.79 -26.33
CA MET A 462 25.89 -21.89 -25.38
C MET A 462 25.12 -21.78 -24.09
N ASP A 463 23.78 -21.50 -24.14
CA ASP A 463 22.95 -21.41 -22.96
C ASP A 463 22.95 -22.72 -22.15
N MET A 464 22.98 -23.86 -22.82
CA MET A 464 23.09 -25.18 -22.16
C MET A 464 24.39 -25.31 -21.39
N ALA A 465 25.50 -24.90 -21.98
CA ALA A 465 26.83 -24.96 -21.35
C ALA A 465 26.93 -24.01 -20.15
N ASP A 466 26.31 -22.85 -20.25
CA ASP A 466 26.28 -21.80 -19.20
C ASP A 466 25.20 -22.05 -18.12
N GLY A 467 24.44 -23.16 -18.23
CA GLY A 467 23.38 -23.48 -17.27
C GLY A 467 22.13 -22.55 -17.36
N ILE A 468 21.94 -21.90 -18.50
CA ILE A 468 20.84 -20.94 -18.73
C ILE A 468 19.66 -21.64 -19.42
N ILE A 469 18.44 -21.37 -18.96
CA ILE A 469 17.21 -21.75 -19.64
C ILE A 469 16.52 -20.47 -20.15
N ARG A 470 16.43 -20.29 -21.47
CA ARG A 470 15.70 -19.20 -22.11
C ARG A 470 14.30 -19.66 -22.47
N LEU A 471 13.35 -19.27 -21.64
CA LEU A 471 11.94 -19.55 -21.88
C LEU A 471 11.28 -18.35 -22.60
N THR A 472 10.63 -18.61 -23.72
CA THR A 472 9.79 -17.64 -24.42
C THR A 472 8.34 -17.98 -24.19
N VAL A 473 7.59 -17.00 -23.68
CA VAL A 473 6.13 -17.08 -23.46
C VAL A 473 5.46 -16.04 -24.32
N LYS A 474 4.60 -16.49 -25.26
CA LYS A 474 3.72 -15.62 -26.04
C LYS A 474 2.31 -15.78 -25.50
N ILE A 475 1.66 -14.65 -25.21
CA ILE A 475 0.32 -14.61 -24.61
C ILE A 475 -0.59 -13.80 -25.54
N TYR A 476 -1.80 -14.32 -25.76
CA TYR A 476 -2.89 -13.60 -26.39
C TYR A 476 -3.92 -13.29 -25.29
N PRO A 477 -3.92 -12.05 -24.74
CA PRO A 477 -4.79 -11.69 -23.60
C PRO A 477 -6.25 -11.52 -24.03
N THR A 478 -7.16 -11.68 -23.08
CA THR A 478 -8.61 -11.42 -23.23
C THR A 478 -8.88 -9.97 -22.83
N PRO A 479 -9.32 -9.08 -23.76
CA PRO A 479 -9.67 -7.72 -23.41
C PRO A 479 -11.00 -7.67 -22.66
N ALA A 480 -11.15 -6.68 -21.78
CA ALA A 480 -12.43 -6.36 -21.17
C ALA A 480 -13.40 -5.80 -22.25
N LEU A 481 -14.69 -6.11 -22.09
CA LEU A 481 -15.73 -5.58 -22.96
C LEU A 481 -16.05 -4.14 -22.54
N GLU A 482 -15.76 -3.17 -23.40
CA GLU A 482 -15.89 -1.74 -23.11
C GLU A 482 -16.96 -1.03 -23.97
N GLU A 483 -17.34 -1.61 -25.12
CA GLU A 483 -18.25 -0.99 -26.07
C GLU A 483 -19.29 -1.99 -26.57
N PHE A 484 -20.52 -1.54 -26.61
CA PHE A 484 -21.65 -2.25 -27.25
C PHE A 484 -22.18 -1.41 -28.41
N VAL A 485 -22.24 -1.99 -29.60
CA VAL A 485 -22.87 -1.39 -30.75
C VAL A 485 -24.18 -2.12 -31.01
N PHE A 486 -25.27 -1.38 -31.05
CA PHE A 486 -26.58 -1.91 -31.36
C PHE A 486 -27.07 -1.30 -32.68
N ASP A 487 -27.28 -2.13 -33.69
CA ASP A 487 -27.90 -1.75 -34.95
C ASP A 487 -29.38 -2.12 -34.88
N PHE A 488 -30.24 -1.11 -34.93
CA PHE A 488 -31.70 -1.30 -34.98
C PHE A 488 -32.17 -1.11 -36.39
N GLU A 489 -32.71 -2.16 -37.00
CA GLU A 489 -33.36 -2.11 -38.29
C GLU A 489 -34.86 -2.13 -38.09
N ILE A 490 -35.56 -1.12 -38.61
CA ILE A 490 -37.02 -1.05 -38.58
C ILE A 490 -37.54 -1.60 -39.91
N VAL A 491 -38.13 -2.77 -39.84
CA VAL A 491 -38.68 -3.44 -41.01
C VAL A 491 -40.18 -3.15 -41.16
N ASN A 492 -40.65 -3.04 -42.41
CA ASN A 492 -42.03 -2.68 -42.73
C ASN A 492 -42.95 -3.90 -42.91
N SER A 493 -42.43 -5.11 -42.83
CA SER A 493 -43.20 -6.35 -43.02
C SER A 493 -42.63 -7.49 -42.18
N GLU A 494 -43.50 -8.44 -41.84
CA GLU A 494 -43.11 -9.65 -41.08
C GLU A 494 -42.14 -10.54 -41.89
N SER A 495 -42.18 -10.50 -43.22
CA SER A 495 -41.24 -11.24 -44.10
C SER A 495 -39.82 -10.70 -44.02
N ALA A 496 -39.65 -9.41 -43.79
CA ALA A 496 -38.32 -8.77 -43.63
C ALA A 496 -37.67 -8.99 -42.25
N LEU A 497 -38.37 -9.62 -41.31
CA LEU A 497 -37.78 -10.06 -40.03
C LEU A 497 -36.90 -11.32 -40.17
N ASN A 498 -37.03 -12.03 -41.30
CA ASN A 498 -36.33 -13.31 -41.54
C ASN A 498 -35.21 -13.19 -42.60
N GLU A 499 -34.96 -11.98 -43.12
CA GLU A 499 -33.79 -11.63 -43.94
C GLU A 499 -32.66 -11.07 -43.07
#